data_f08327580cf8efedbb3391c0f2d1310c
#
_entry.id   f08327580cf8efedbb3391c0f2d1310c
#
_cell.length_a   1.000
_cell.length_b   1.000
_cell.length_c   1.000
_cell.angle_alpha   90.00
_cell.angle_beta   90.00
_cell.angle_gamma   90.00
#
_symmetry.space_group_name_H-M   'P 1'
#
loop_
_entity.id
_entity.type
_entity.pdbx_description
1 polymer ?
#
loop_
_entity_poly.entity_id
_entity_poly.type
_entity_poly.pdbx_seq_one_letter_code
_entity_poly.pdbx_strand_id
1 'polypeptide(L)'
;QGSELSQAWELGALAGWIWTKLPSQLEESLLKIDAQYKRNQDSRDLPSAAELQKKLLPNPIELQNYEVETLFQPSAYLSGDWYDYWKISDKEIIFYLADVSGHGVTSSLLTSWMAAFHGRSKTPRELLKKLNGMLVQENIEKHITMIAGVLNLETHQLKWSSAGHYPPAIIFEPNQPPRIL
;
A
#
# COMPACT_ATOMS: atom_id res chain seq x y z
N GLN A 1 38.52 23.37 15.27
CA GLN A 1 38.16 22.89 13.90
C GLN A 1 37.28 21.65 13.94
N GLY A 2 37.45 20.69 14.88
CA GLY A 2 36.62 19.51 15.04
C GLY A 2 35.23 19.76 15.65
N SER A 3 35.11 20.77 16.54
CA SER A 3 33.84 21.12 17.20
C SER A 3 32.87 21.87 16.28
N GLU A 4 33.40 22.67 15.35
CA GLU A 4 32.57 23.41 14.37
C GLU A 4 32.01 22.50 13.28
N LEU A 5 32.74 21.47 12.87
CA LEU A 5 32.25 20.43 11.96
C LEU A 5 31.11 19.61 12.59
N SER A 6 31.23 19.29 13.89
CA SER A 6 30.19 18.56 14.62
C SER A 6 28.88 19.35 14.73
N GLN A 7 28.96 20.65 15.04
CA GLN A 7 27.79 21.53 15.11
C GLN A 7 27.15 21.77 13.72
N ALA A 8 27.93 21.78 12.67
CA ALA A 8 27.45 21.91 11.31
C ALA A 8 26.62 20.69 10.82
N TRP A 9 26.99 19.52 11.30
CA TRP A 9 26.23 18.28 11.05
C TRP A 9 24.87 18.28 11.74
N GLU A 10 24.77 18.83 12.94
CA GLU A 10 23.50 18.91 13.68
C GLU A 10 22.52 19.92 13.10
N LEU A 11 22.98 20.93 12.38
CA LEU A 11 22.14 22.03 11.87
C LEU A 11 21.73 21.87 10.39
N GLY A 12 22.20 20.87 9.67
CA GLY A 12 21.82 20.63 8.26
C GLY A 12 22.16 21.77 7.27
N ALA A 13 22.89 22.80 7.77
CA ALA A 13 22.99 24.11 7.10
C ALA A 13 24.28 24.37 6.34
N LEU A 14 25.21 23.40 6.25
CA LEU A 14 26.61 23.73 5.90
C LEU A 14 27.16 23.15 4.61
N ALA A 15 26.31 22.55 3.77
CA ALA A 15 26.79 21.97 2.52
C ALA A 15 27.46 22.98 1.59
N GLY A 16 26.95 24.19 1.46
CA GLY A 16 27.42 25.15 0.45
C GLY A 16 28.76 25.82 0.72
N TRP A 17 29.15 26.06 1.97
CA TRP A 17 30.29 26.94 2.29
C TRP A 17 31.63 26.22 2.50
N ILE A 18 31.58 24.99 3.00
CA ILE A 18 32.80 24.20 3.26
C ILE A 18 33.35 23.55 1.99
N TRP A 19 32.48 23.23 1.05
CA TRP A 19 32.76 22.48 -0.19
C TRP A 19 33.75 23.19 -1.13
N THR A 20 33.82 24.51 -1.12
CA THR A 20 34.69 25.28 -2.02
C THR A 20 36.18 25.25 -1.62
N LYS A 21 36.54 24.62 -0.51
CA LYS A 21 37.92 24.63 0.02
C LYS A 21 38.51 23.25 0.37
N LEU A 22 37.77 22.17 0.16
CA LEU A 22 38.25 20.82 0.48
C LEU A 22 39.00 20.20 -0.71
N PRO A 23 40.07 19.41 -0.44
CA PRO A 23 40.66 18.56 -1.48
C PRO A 23 39.63 17.63 -2.10
N SER A 24 39.67 17.43 -3.42
CA SER A 24 38.69 16.66 -4.15
C SER A 24 38.41 15.23 -3.62
N GLN A 25 39.45 14.58 -3.08
CA GLN A 25 39.33 13.26 -2.45
C GLN A 25 38.49 13.29 -1.14
N LEU A 26 38.61 14.39 -0.39
CA LEU A 26 37.84 14.55 0.84
C LEU A 26 36.37 14.88 0.55
N GLU A 27 36.13 15.67 -0.49
CA GLU A 27 34.81 15.99 -1.00
C GLU A 27 34.07 14.72 -1.47
N GLU A 28 34.70 13.88 -2.26
CA GLU A 28 34.16 12.59 -2.69
C GLU A 28 33.85 11.65 -1.52
N SER A 29 34.73 11.63 -0.50
CA SER A 29 34.53 10.81 0.70
C SER A 29 33.32 11.28 1.53
N LEU A 30 33.18 12.61 1.71
CA LEU A 30 32.03 13.19 2.42
C LEU A 30 30.73 12.99 1.68
N LEU A 31 30.72 13.10 0.35
CA LEU A 31 29.53 12.77 -0.47
C LEU A 31 29.11 11.31 -0.31
N LYS A 32 30.07 10.38 -0.28
CA LYS A 32 29.79 8.97 -0.03
C LYS A 32 29.22 8.72 1.37
N ILE A 33 29.77 9.38 2.39
CA ILE A 33 29.29 9.28 3.78
C ILE A 33 27.87 9.86 3.90
N ASP A 34 27.62 11.04 3.33
CA ASP A 34 26.30 11.66 3.34
C ASP A 34 25.25 10.81 2.61
N ALA A 35 25.59 10.28 1.43
CA ALA A 35 24.73 9.36 0.69
C ALA A 35 24.46 8.05 1.43
N GLN A 36 25.44 7.56 2.20
CA GLN A 36 25.27 6.36 3.02
C GLN A 36 24.46 6.64 4.29
N TYR A 37 24.62 7.83 4.89
CA TYR A 37 23.84 8.28 6.04
C TYR A 37 22.36 8.45 5.66
N LYS A 38 22.06 9.12 4.55
CA LYS A 38 20.70 9.24 4.00
C LYS A 38 20.06 7.87 3.72
N ARG A 39 20.79 6.97 3.04
CA ARG A 39 20.31 5.60 2.82
C ARG A 39 20.04 4.84 4.11
N ASN A 40 20.86 5.04 5.15
CA ASN A 40 20.68 4.39 6.44
C ASN A 40 19.50 4.99 7.23
N GLN A 41 19.20 6.27 7.11
CA GLN A 41 18.00 6.86 7.69
C GLN A 41 16.74 6.36 6.98
N ASP A 42 16.69 6.43 5.66
CA ASP A 42 15.59 5.90 4.85
C ASP A 42 15.34 4.43 5.18
N SER A 43 16.38 3.63 5.39
CA SER A 43 16.27 2.20 5.74
C SER A 43 15.77 1.93 7.17
N ARG A 44 15.86 2.89 8.09
CA ARG A 44 15.34 2.75 9.47
C ARG A 44 13.84 3.03 9.55
N ASP A 45 13.34 3.93 8.74
CA ASP A 45 11.93 4.32 8.75
C ASP A 45 11.05 3.33 7.97
N LEU A 46 11.60 2.67 6.95
CA LEU A 46 10.85 1.69 6.14
C LEU A 46 10.27 0.51 6.93
N PRO A 47 10.99 -0.15 7.86
CA PRO A 47 10.40 -1.19 8.71
C PRO A 47 9.25 -0.68 9.58
N SER A 48 9.37 0.52 10.14
CA SER A 48 8.32 1.15 10.94
C SER A 48 7.09 1.49 10.08
N ALA A 49 7.29 1.99 8.87
CA ALA A 49 6.23 2.25 7.91
C ALA A 49 5.54 0.94 7.47
N ALA A 50 6.28 -0.15 7.29
CA ALA A 50 5.74 -1.48 6.99
C ALA A 50 4.84 -2.01 8.11
N GLU A 51 5.25 -1.85 9.36
CA GLU A 51 4.44 -2.21 10.53
C GLU A 51 3.14 -1.38 10.60
N LEU A 52 3.21 -0.08 10.28
CA LEU A 52 2.02 0.77 10.19
C LEU A 52 1.09 0.33 9.06
N GLN A 53 1.64 0.02 7.88
CA GLN A 53 0.84 -0.48 6.76
C GLN A 53 0.11 -1.77 7.13
N LYS A 54 0.79 -2.74 7.78
CA LYS A 54 0.15 -3.96 8.26
C LYS A 54 -0.96 -3.72 9.27
N LYS A 55 -0.83 -2.73 10.14
CA LYS A 55 -1.86 -2.36 11.12
C LYS A 55 -3.11 -1.75 10.50
N LEU A 56 -3.03 -1.27 9.27
CA LEU A 56 -4.18 -0.76 8.52
C LEU A 56 -4.98 -1.86 7.81
N LEU A 57 -4.44 -3.08 7.72
CA LEU A 57 -5.17 -4.23 7.16
C LEU A 57 -6.40 -4.54 8.01
N PRO A 58 -7.47 -5.07 7.41
CA PRO A 58 -8.69 -5.39 8.13
C PRO A 58 -8.45 -6.44 9.20
N ASN A 59 -9.11 -6.29 10.33
CA ASN A 59 -9.11 -7.31 11.37
C ASN A 59 -9.87 -8.56 10.89
N PRO A 60 -9.54 -9.76 11.40
CA PRO A 60 -10.31 -10.96 11.15
C PRO A 60 -11.81 -10.73 11.43
N ILE A 61 -12.65 -11.27 10.58
CA ILE A 61 -14.10 -11.12 10.66
C ILE A 61 -14.74 -12.48 10.92
N GLU A 62 -15.62 -12.52 11.91
CA GLU A 62 -16.42 -13.72 12.18
C GLU A 62 -17.68 -13.73 11.32
N LEU A 63 -17.83 -14.75 10.49
CA LEU A 63 -18.96 -14.98 9.63
C LEU A 63 -19.57 -16.35 9.93
N GLN A 64 -20.89 -16.41 10.05
CA GLN A 64 -21.58 -17.67 10.21
C GLN A 64 -21.48 -18.50 8.89
N ASN A 65 -20.96 -19.73 8.98
CA ASN A 65 -20.76 -20.64 7.85
C ASN A 65 -19.78 -20.21 6.77
N TYR A 66 -18.97 -19.20 7.02
CA TYR A 66 -17.92 -18.74 6.11
C TYR A 66 -16.63 -18.46 6.86
N GLU A 67 -15.54 -18.65 6.20
CA GLU A 67 -14.20 -18.30 6.67
C GLU A 67 -13.52 -17.40 5.65
N VAL A 68 -12.78 -16.39 6.13
CA VAL A 68 -11.97 -15.52 5.30
C VAL A 68 -10.52 -15.71 5.70
N GLU A 69 -9.75 -16.29 4.82
CA GLU A 69 -8.31 -16.39 4.95
C GLU A 69 -7.61 -15.36 4.06
N THR A 70 -6.57 -14.75 4.56
CA THR A 70 -5.81 -13.73 3.83
C THR A 70 -4.32 -13.96 3.96
N LEU A 71 -3.59 -13.70 2.87
CA LEU A 71 -2.15 -13.70 2.85
C LEU A 71 -1.66 -12.34 2.36
N PHE A 72 -0.84 -11.66 3.17
CA PHE A 72 -0.20 -10.40 2.82
C PHE A 72 1.32 -10.55 2.93
N GLN A 73 1.97 -10.63 1.79
CA GLN A 73 3.42 -10.85 1.72
C GLN A 73 4.05 -9.83 0.74
N PRO A 74 4.42 -8.64 1.23
CA PRO A 74 5.09 -7.65 0.42
C PRO A 74 6.41 -8.16 -0.18
N SER A 75 6.71 -7.81 -1.42
CA SER A 75 8.00 -8.12 -2.06
C SER A 75 9.15 -7.24 -1.56
N ALA A 76 8.83 -6.12 -0.92
CA ALA A 76 9.75 -5.19 -0.27
C ALA A 76 9.20 -4.81 1.11
N TYR A 77 9.75 -3.75 1.74
CA TYR A 77 9.20 -3.27 3.02
C TYR A 77 7.74 -2.84 2.90
N LEU A 78 7.41 -2.09 1.85
CA LEU A 78 6.09 -1.53 1.61
C LEU A 78 5.46 -2.14 0.37
N SER A 79 4.15 -2.37 0.42
CA SER A 79 3.37 -2.95 -0.67
C SER A 79 2.55 -1.92 -1.42
N GLY A 80 2.48 -2.10 -2.76
CA GLY A 80 1.47 -1.51 -3.62
C GLY A 80 0.18 -2.34 -3.68
N ASP A 81 0.23 -3.60 -3.24
CA ASP A 81 -0.95 -4.44 -3.13
C ASP A 81 -1.72 -4.11 -1.85
N TRP A 82 -3.03 -4.23 -1.93
CA TRP A 82 -3.93 -4.02 -0.81
C TRP A 82 -5.17 -4.90 -0.90
N TYR A 83 -5.70 -5.29 0.25
CA TYR A 83 -7.02 -5.89 0.35
C TYR A 83 -7.78 -5.32 1.54
N ASP A 84 -9.08 -5.38 1.46
CA ASP A 84 -9.95 -5.02 2.58
C ASP A 84 -11.28 -5.76 2.47
N TYR A 85 -11.98 -5.90 3.59
CA TYR A 85 -13.32 -6.46 3.67
C TYR A 85 -14.04 -5.98 4.93
N TRP A 86 -15.37 -5.84 4.83
CA TRP A 86 -16.23 -5.47 5.96
C TRP A 86 -17.66 -5.95 5.77
N LYS A 87 -18.41 -6.07 6.88
CA LYS A 87 -19.84 -6.33 6.83
C LYS A 87 -20.58 -5.07 6.35
N ILE A 88 -21.42 -5.21 5.34
CA ILE A 88 -22.41 -4.19 4.95
C ILE A 88 -23.64 -4.31 5.85
N SER A 89 -23.98 -5.56 6.18
CA SER A 89 -25.08 -5.96 7.06
C SER A 89 -24.75 -7.34 7.67
N ASP A 90 -25.65 -7.88 8.49
CA ASP A 90 -25.51 -9.25 8.99
C ASP A 90 -25.53 -10.32 7.88
N LYS A 91 -26.06 -9.97 6.71
CA LYS A 91 -26.24 -10.86 5.57
C LYS A 91 -25.26 -10.62 4.42
N GLU A 92 -24.51 -9.55 4.42
CA GLU A 92 -23.66 -9.18 3.30
C GLU A 92 -22.28 -8.70 3.73
N ILE A 93 -21.26 -9.21 3.07
CA ILE A 93 -19.87 -8.78 3.18
C ILE A 93 -19.43 -8.22 1.83
N ILE A 94 -18.73 -7.09 1.87
CA ILE A 94 -17.97 -6.57 0.73
C ILE A 94 -16.49 -6.87 0.94
N PHE A 95 -15.79 -7.13 -0.16
CA PHE A 95 -14.34 -7.32 -0.16
C PHE A 95 -13.73 -6.75 -1.44
N TYR A 96 -12.45 -6.46 -1.42
CA TYR A 96 -11.69 -6.12 -2.61
C TYR A 96 -10.21 -6.48 -2.49
N LEU A 97 -9.58 -6.70 -3.64
CA LEU A 97 -8.14 -6.73 -3.84
C LEU A 97 -7.77 -5.64 -4.83
N ALA A 98 -6.67 -4.95 -4.58
CA ALA A 98 -6.16 -3.89 -5.44
C ALA A 98 -4.65 -3.98 -5.57
N ASP A 99 -4.15 -3.58 -6.73
CA ASP A 99 -2.72 -3.43 -7.02
C ASP A 99 -2.47 -2.05 -7.61
N VAL A 100 -1.60 -1.30 -6.95
CA VAL A 100 -1.18 0.05 -7.35
C VAL A 100 0.08 -0.05 -8.18
N SER A 101 0.05 0.50 -9.39
CA SER A 101 1.18 0.47 -10.32
C SER A 101 2.50 0.97 -9.71
N GLY A 102 3.57 0.16 -9.88
CA GLY A 102 4.89 0.42 -9.32
C GLY A 102 4.99 0.03 -7.84
N HIS A 103 6.13 0.31 -7.22
CA HIS A 103 6.46 -0.13 -5.86
C HIS A 103 7.00 1.03 -5.01
N GLY A 104 7.20 0.77 -3.72
CA GLY A 104 7.80 1.69 -2.78
C GLY A 104 6.81 2.67 -2.14
N VAL A 105 7.34 3.79 -1.65
CA VAL A 105 6.62 4.72 -0.76
C VAL A 105 5.36 5.30 -1.41
N THR A 106 5.43 5.74 -2.67
CA THR A 106 4.27 6.37 -3.32
C THR A 106 3.09 5.40 -3.48
N SER A 107 3.35 4.15 -3.88
CA SER A 107 2.30 3.14 -4.01
C SER A 107 1.72 2.75 -2.65
N SER A 108 2.57 2.63 -1.61
CA SER A 108 2.12 2.33 -0.26
C SER A 108 1.32 3.46 0.41
N LEU A 109 1.57 4.71 0.07
CA LEU A 109 0.73 5.82 0.52
C LEU A 109 -0.67 5.73 -0.08
N LEU A 110 -0.80 5.34 -1.36
CA LEU A 110 -2.10 5.13 -1.98
C LEU A 110 -2.85 3.95 -1.35
N THR A 111 -2.19 2.83 -1.07
CA THR A 111 -2.82 1.70 -0.36
C THR A 111 -3.27 2.10 1.05
N SER A 112 -2.47 2.87 1.78
CA SER A 112 -2.85 3.41 3.08
C SER A 112 -4.06 4.36 2.97
N TRP A 113 -4.14 5.13 1.89
CA TRP A 113 -5.29 5.97 1.62
C TRP A 113 -6.54 5.15 1.29
N MET A 114 -6.38 4.02 0.59
CA MET A 114 -7.47 3.08 0.32
C MET A 114 -8.06 2.49 1.61
N ALA A 115 -7.27 2.26 2.65
CA ALA A 115 -7.76 1.84 3.95
C ALA A 115 -8.82 2.80 4.54
N ALA A 116 -8.76 4.09 4.21
CA ALA A 116 -9.75 5.07 4.63
C ALA A 116 -11.14 4.88 4.00
N PHE A 117 -11.27 4.02 2.97
CA PHE A 117 -12.56 3.66 2.37
C PHE A 117 -13.27 2.52 3.07
N HIS A 118 -12.64 1.90 4.08
CA HIS A 118 -13.27 0.88 4.91
C HIS A 118 -14.64 1.35 5.42
N GLY A 119 -15.67 0.52 5.26
CA GLY A 119 -17.03 0.82 5.68
C GLY A 119 -17.79 1.89 4.87
N ARG A 120 -17.16 2.50 3.84
CA ARG A 120 -17.73 3.66 3.12
C ARG A 120 -18.44 3.32 1.81
N SER A 121 -18.54 2.05 1.44
CA SER A 121 -19.21 1.61 0.21
C SER A 121 -20.01 0.35 0.47
N LYS A 122 -21.14 0.21 -0.25
CA LYS A 122 -22.03 -0.94 -0.13
C LYS A 122 -22.07 -1.79 -1.40
N THR A 123 -21.48 -1.31 -2.49
CA THR A 123 -21.42 -2.03 -3.76
C THR A 123 -20.04 -1.92 -4.39
N PRO A 124 -19.59 -2.93 -5.18
CA PRO A 124 -18.34 -2.88 -5.91
C PRO A 124 -18.25 -1.65 -6.83
N ARG A 125 -19.33 -1.34 -7.53
CA ARG A 125 -19.41 -0.18 -8.43
C ARG A 125 -19.19 1.15 -7.69
N GLU A 126 -19.81 1.31 -6.52
CA GLU A 126 -19.67 2.52 -5.71
C GLU A 126 -18.21 2.68 -5.25
N LEU A 127 -17.59 1.59 -4.77
CA LEU A 127 -16.20 1.59 -4.34
C LEU A 127 -15.26 2.00 -5.47
N LEU A 128 -15.36 1.34 -6.62
CA LEU A 128 -14.54 1.65 -7.80
C LEU A 128 -14.72 3.10 -8.27
N LYS A 129 -15.95 3.63 -8.28
CA LYS A 129 -16.20 5.03 -8.65
C LYS A 129 -15.57 6.02 -7.68
N LYS A 130 -15.64 5.76 -6.38
CA LYS A 130 -15.04 6.63 -5.35
C LYS A 130 -13.53 6.66 -5.50
N LEU A 131 -12.89 5.50 -5.64
CA LEU A 131 -11.44 5.40 -5.81
C LEU A 131 -10.97 6.08 -7.10
N ASN A 132 -11.64 5.82 -8.22
CA ASN A 132 -11.33 6.48 -9.49
C ASN A 132 -11.52 8.00 -9.41
N GLY A 133 -12.61 8.45 -8.78
CA GLY A 133 -12.86 9.89 -8.57
C GLY A 133 -11.76 10.56 -7.77
N MET A 134 -11.27 9.92 -6.72
CA MET A 134 -10.14 10.40 -5.92
C MET A 134 -8.85 10.53 -6.75
N LEU A 135 -8.48 9.49 -7.51
CA LEU A 135 -7.28 9.54 -8.34
C LEU A 135 -7.33 10.67 -9.37
N VAL A 136 -8.48 10.86 -10.00
CA VAL A 136 -8.70 11.93 -11.00
C VAL A 136 -8.67 13.31 -10.36
N GLN A 137 -9.35 13.49 -9.22
CA GLN A 137 -9.42 14.77 -8.52
C GLN A 137 -8.04 15.23 -8.04
N GLU A 138 -7.23 14.32 -7.53
CA GLU A 138 -5.89 14.62 -7.03
C GLU A 138 -4.81 14.56 -8.10
N ASN A 139 -5.20 14.36 -9.36
CA ASN A 139 -4.27 14.27 -10.52
C ASN A 139 -3.13 13.27 -10.29
N ILE A 140 -3.46 12.11 -9.73
CA ILE A 140 -2.48 11.07 -9.40
C ILE A 140 -2.17 10.24 -10.64
N GLU A 141 -0.93 10.28 -11.11
CA GLU A 141 -0.43 9.54 -12.27
C GLU A 141 -0.16 8.04 -11.99
N LYS A 142 -0.93 7.44 -11.10
CA LYS A 142 -0.85 6.01 -10.77
C LYS A 142 -2.09 5.30 -11.26
N HIS A 143 -1.91 4.06 -11.69
CA HIS A 143 -3.01 3.17 -12.01
C HIS A 143 -3.26 2.23 -10.84
N ILE A 144 -4.52 1.96 -10.56
CA ILE A 144 -4.94 0.95 -9.59
C ILE A 144 -5.78 -0.07 -10.34
N THR A 145 -5.34 -1.32 -10.34
CA THR A 145 -6.19 -2.43 -10.74
C THR A 145 -6.93 -2.96 -9.52
N MET A 146 -8.18 -3.36 -9.67
CA MET A 146 -8.98 -3.81 -8.54
C MET A 146 -10.03 -4.83 -8.96
N ILE A 147 -10.22 -5.84 -8.12
CA ILE A 147 -11.42 -6.66 -8.11
C ILE A 147 -12.16 -6.44 -6.81
N ALA A 148 -13.46 -6.22 -6.87
CA ALA A 148 -14.30 -6.04 -5.71
C ALA A 148 -15.57 -6.87 -5.82
N GLY A 149 -16.04 -7.43 -4.70
CA GLY A 149 -17.23 -8.25 -4.65
C GLY A 149 -18.08 -8.01 -3.42
N VAL A 150 -19.38 -8.27 -3.54
CA VAL A 150 -20.31 -8.40 -2.42
C VAL A 150 -20.86 -9.80 -2.42
N LEU A 151 -20.68 -10.52 -1.34
CA LEU A 151 -21.24 -11.85 -1.10
C LEU A 151 -22.43 -11.73 -0.16
N ASN A 152 -23.57 -12.24 -0.59
CA ASN A 152 -24.72 -12.46 0.28
C ASN A 152 -24.56 -13.81 0.98
N LEU A 153 -24.47 -13.79 2.31
CA LEU A 153 -24.19 -14.95 3.16
C LEU A 153 -25.36 -15.94 3.28
N GLU A 154 -26.60 -15.49 3.00
CA GLU A 154 -27.78 -16.35 3.05
C GLU A 154 -28.07 -17.02 1.69
N THR A 155 -27.98 -16.22 0.62
CA THR A 155 -28.31 -16.70 -0.73
C THR A 155 -27.11 -17.24 -1.49
N HIS A 156 -25.90 -17.10 -0.94
CA HIS A 156 -24.62 -17.47 -1.56
C HIS A 156 -24.35 -16.76 -2.91
N GLN A 157 -25.03 -15.64 -3.16
CA GLN A 157 -24.85 -14.87 -4.39
C GLN A 157 -23.67 -13.93 -4.27
N LEU A 158 -22.77 -14.01 -5.25
CA LEU A 158 -21.65 -13.09 -5.41
C LEU A 158 -21.93 -12.10 -6.54
N LYS A 159 -21.93 -10.79 -6.23
CA LYS A 159 -21.91 -9.70 -7.20
C LYS A 159 -20.52 -9.08 -7.19
N TRP A 160 -19.89 -8.97 -8.34
CA TRP A 160 -18.52 -8.48 -8.43
C TRP A 160 -18.30 -7.53 -9.60
N SER A 161 -17.20 -6.79 -9.56
CA SER A 161 -16.72 -5.91 -10.62
C SER A 161 -15.19 -5.93 -10.62
N SER A 162 -14.62 -5.89 -11.82
CA SER A 162 -13.16 -5.80 -12.00
C SER A 162 -12.80 -4.54 -12.79
N ALA A 163 -11.74 -3.88 -12.36
CA ALA A 163 -11.08 -2.78 -13.04
C ALA A 163 -9.67 -3.23 -13.45
N GLY A 164 -9.58 -4.11 -14.44
CA GLY A 164 -8.32 -4.57 -15.03
C GLY A 164 -7.42 -5.38 -14.10
N HIS A 165 -7.95 -5.94 -13.01
CA HIS A 165 -7.14 -6.72 -12.06
C HIS A 165 -6.77 -8.08 -12.61
N TYR A 166 -5.50 -8.46 -12.45
CA TYR A 166 -4.94 -9.75 -12.84
C TYR A 166 -4.05 -10.31 -11.71
N PRO A 167 -4.10 -11.61 -11.41
CA PRO A 167 -4.94 -12.62 -12.03
C PRO A 167 -6.43 -12.46 -11.71
N PRO A 168 -7.33 -13.00 -12.58
CA PRO A 168 -8.76 -12.98 -12.31
C PRO A 168 -9.10 -13.86 -11.09
N ALA A 169 -10.24 -13.60 -10.48
CA ALA A 169 -10.72 -14.44 -9.39
C ALA A 169 -11.11 -15.84 -9.89
N ILE A 170 -10.90 -16.84 -9.06
CA ILE A 170 -11.18 -18.25 -9.36
C ILE A 170 -12.18 -18.77 -8.32
N ILE A 171 -13.21 -19.43 -8.78
CA ILE A 171 -14.15 -20.16 -7.93
C ILE A 171 -13.83 -21.66 -7.99
N PHE A 172 -13.71 -22.26 -6.81
CA PHE A 172 -13.59 -23.69 -6.63
C PHE A 172 -14.90 -24.24 -6.08
N GLU A 173 -15.50 -25.18 -6.77
CA GLU A 173 -16.69 -25.90 -6.34
C GLU A 173 -16.38 -27.39 -6.13
N PRO A 174 -16.95 -28.06 -5.12
CA PRO A 174 -16.70 -29.48 -4.93
C PRO A 174 -17.03 -30.29 -6.19
N ASN A 175 -16.11 -31.17 -6.59
CA ASN A 175 -16.24 -32.04 -7.73
C ASN A 175 -16.42 -31.35 -9.11
N GLN A 176 -16.07 -30.07 -9.22
CA GLN A 176 -16.06 -29.34 -10.49
C GLN A 176 -14.68 -28.75 -10.78
N PRO A 177 -14.33 -28.55 -12.05
CA PRO A 177 -13.10 -27.83 -12.38
C PRO A 177 -13.19 -26.37 -11.92
N PRO A 178 -12.03 -25.76 -11.58
CA PRO A 178 -11.98 -24.34 -11.23
C PRO A 178 -12.59 -23.47 -12.32
N ARG A 179 -13.39 -22.50 -11.94
CA ARG A 179 -14.02 -21.54 -12.85
C ARG A 179 -13.42 -20.13 -12.63
N ILE A 180 -12.93 -19.55 -13.72
CA ILE A 180 -12.44 -18.17 -13.75
C ILE A 180 -13.63 -17.22 -13.87
N LEU A 181 -13.63 -16.15 -13.05
CA LEU A 181 -14.62 -15.07 -13.08
C LEU A 181 -14.25 -13.97 -14.06
#